data_16805c832ad8bb1b042853fa0b993c98
#
_entry.id   16805c832ad8bb1b042853fa0b993c98
#
_cell.length_a   1.000
_cell.length_b   1.000
_cell.length_c   1.000
_cell.angle_alpha   90.00
_cell.angle_beta   90.00
_cell.angle_gamma   90.00
#
_symmetry.space_group_name_H-M   'P 1'
#
loop_
_entity.id
_entity.type
_entity.pdbx_description
1 polymer ?
#
loop_
_entity_poly.entity_id
_entity_poly.type
_entity_poly.pdbx_seq_one_letter_code
_entity_poly.pdbx_strand_id
1 'polypeptide(L)'
;MPDRRTPARLAATRALLFDLDGVLTPTADVHMRAWSRLFTPFLADRGVAPYSEQDYFDHIDGKPRYDGVRSLLASRGIDLPQGSPDDAPGSDTVCALGNRKNAEFTAELTEHGVEPYPGSLRFLVAAIASGMPVAYTQ
;
A
#
# COMPACT_ATOMS: atom_id res chain seq x y z
N MET A 1 -13.62 -22.26 25.92
CA MET A 1 -12.35 -22.23 26.67
C MET A 1 -11.30 -21.59 25.77
N PRO A 2 -10.66 -20.51 26.18
CA PRO A 2 -9.55 -19.97 25.40
C PRO A 2 -8.40 -20.98 25.40
N ASP A 3 -7.86 -21.25 24.22
CA ASP A 3 -6.75 -22.18 24.03
C ASP A 3 -5.51 -21.67 24.82
N ARG A 4 -5.11 -22.40 25.86
CA ARG A 4 -3.96 -22.09 26.73
C ARG A 4 -2.60 -22.26 26.02
N ARG A 5 -2.55 -22.50 24.71
CA ARG A 5 -1.31 -22.72 23.94
C ARG A 5 -0.66 -21.44 23.41
N THR A 6 -1.40 -20.32 23.40
CA THR A 6 -0.90 -19.04 22.90
C THR A 6 0.25 -18.45 23.74
N PRO A 7 0.25 -18.52 25.08
CA PRO A 7 1.33 -17.92 25.90
C PRO A 7 2.70 -18.57 25.68
N ALA A 8 2.75 -19.88 25.48
CA ALA A 8 4.02 -20.59 25.36
C ALA A 8 4.77 -20.29 24.05
N ARG A 9 4.04 -20.02 22.97
CA ARG A 9 4.64 -19.63 21.68
C ARG A 9 5.20 -18.22 21.74
N LEU A 10 4.50 -17.29 22.37
CA LEU A 10 4.98 -15.92 22.54
C LEU A 10 6.21 -15.84 23.45
N ALA A 11 6.30 -16.70 24.47
CA ALA A 11 7.46 -16.75 25.38
C ALA A 11 8.76 -17.17 24.66
N ALA A 12 8.68 -17.90 23.55
CA ALA A 12 9.83 -18.29 22.75
C ALA A 12 10.18 -17.29 21.62
N THR A 13 9.38 -16.25 21.43
CA THR A 13 9.56 -15.24 20.39
C THR A 13 10.72 -14.33 20.76
N ARG A 14 11.63 -14.11 19.81
CA ARG A 14 12.83 -13.29 20.01
C ARG A 14 12.73 -11.89 19.41
N ALA A 15 11.81 -11.68 18.46
CA ALA A 15 11.53 -10.41 17.84
C ALA A 15 10.13 -10.44 17.23
N LEU A 16 9.54 -9.27 17.01
CA LEU A 16 8.27 -9.09 16.32
C LEU A 16 8.48 -8.27 15.06
N LEU A 17 7.95 -8.76 13.97
CA LEU A 17 7.91 -8.05 12.70
C LEU A 17 6.45 -7.73 12.38
N PHE A 18 6.15 -6.43 12.25
CA PHE A 18 4.81 -5.95 11.95
C PHE A 18 4.69 -5.59 10.48
N ASP A 19 3.56 -5.94 9.89
CA ASP A 19 3.11 -5.28 8.67
C ASP A 19 2.52 -3.91 9.06
N LEU A 20 2.69 -2.91 8.21
CA LEU A 20 2.19 -1.56 8.47
C LEU A 20 0.76 -1.41 7.97
N ASP A 21 0.57 -1.59 6.65
CA ASP A 21 -0.69 -1.29 5.98
C ASP A 21 -1.78 -2.32 6.33
N GLY A 22 -2.85 -1.84 6.94
CA GLY A 22 -3.97 -2.69 7.36
C GLY A 22 -3.71 -3.50 8.63
N VAL A 23 -2.53 -3.36 9.25
CA VAL A 23 -2.16 -4.02 10.51
C VAL A 23 -1.91 -3.00 11.62
N LEU A 24 -0.92 -2.13 11.47
CA LEU A 24 -0.67 -1.05 12.43
C LEU A 24 -1.51 0.19 12.10
N THR A 25 -1.70 0.48 10.81
CA THR A 25 -2.41 1.65 10.32
C THR A 25 -3.45 1.29 9.27
N PRO A 26 -4.58 2.03 9.18
CA PRO A 26 -5.62 1.84 8.16
C PRO A 26 -5.21 2.44 6.80
N THR A 27 -3.97 2.25 6.38
CA THR A 27 -3.42 2.87 5.17
C THR A 27 -3.67 2.08 3.89
N ALA A 28 -4.15 0.83 3.99
CA ALA A 28 -4.56 0.06 2.81
C ALA A 28 -5.63 0.80 2.00
N ASP A 29 -6.64 1.37 2.66
CA ASP A 29 -7.68 2.17 1.99
C ASP A 29 -7.12 3.46 1.36
N VAL A 30 -6.12 4.07 1.99
CA VAL A 30 -5.43 5.25 1.44
C VAL A 30 -4.69 4.87 0.15
N HIS A 31 -4.01 3.73 0.12
CA HIS A 31 -3.39 3.21 -1.10
C HIS A 31 -4.42 2.96 -2.20
N MET A 32 -5.54 2.33 -1.89
CA MET A 32 -6.61 2.06 -2.86
C MET A 32 -7.17 3.37 -3.45
N ARG A 33 -7.43 4.38 -2.61
CA ARG A 33 -7.89 5.69 -3.09
C ARG A 33 -6.87 6.40 -3.96
N ALA A 34 -5.59 6.34 -3.60
CA ALA A 34 -4.52 6.96 -4.40
C ALA A 34 -4.43 6.33 -5.80
N TRP A 35 -4.55 5.01 -5.91
CA TRP A 35 -4.61 4.32 -7.21
C TRP A 35 -5.85 4.70 -8.02
N SER A 36 -7.00 4.79 -7.39
CA SER A 36 -8.24 5.23 -8.03
C SER A 36 -8.12 6.66 -8.56
N ARG A 37 -7.56 7.57 -7.78
CA ARG A 37 -7.33 8.97 -8.19
C ARG A 37 -6.38 9.09 -9.38
N LEU A 38 -5.39 8.21 -9.46
CA LEU A 38 -4.49 8.16 -10.60
C LEU A 38 -5.19 7.60 -11.84
N PHE A 39 -5.75 6.39 -11.74
CA PHE A 39 -6.18 5.65 -12.92
C PHE A 39 -7.55 6.06 -13.46
N THR A 40 -8.45 6.56 -12.62
CA THR A 40 -9.77 6.98 -13.09
C THR A 40 -9.69 8.04 -14.20
N PRO A 41 -9.03 9.19 -14.00
CA PRO A 41 -8.89 10.18 -15.09
C PRO A 41 -7.96 9.68 -16.20
N PHE A 42 -6.89 8.99 -15.87
CA PHE A 42 -5.90 8.52 -16.84
C PHE A 42 -6.52 7.58 -17.89
N LEU A 43 -7.33 6.61 -17.45
CA LEU A 43 -8.01 5.68 -18.36
C LEU A 43 -9.15 6.34 -19.12
N ALA A 44 -9.89 7.26 -18.46
CA ALA A 44 -10.95 8.03 -19.11
C ALA A 44 -10.41 8.86 -20.28
N ASP A 45 -9.28 9.53 -20.10
CA ASP A 45 -8.62 10.33 -21.15
C ASP A 45 -8.19 9.50 -22.35
N ARG A 46 -7.95 8.21 -22.16
CA ARG A 46 -7.58 7.27 -23.24
C ARG A 46 -8.76 6.53 -23.86
N GLY A 47 -9.97 6.74 -23.38
CA GLY A 47 -11.19 6.13 -23.90
C GLY A 47 -11.22 4.60 -23.78
N VAL A 48 -10.50 4.03 -22.84
CA VAL A 48 -10.49 2.60 -22.53
C VAL A 48 -11.42 2.28 -21.36
N ALA A 49 -11.59 0.98 -21.05
CA ALA A 49 -12.43 0.56 -19.92
C ALA A 49 -12.04 1.27 -18.63
N PRO A 50 -13.01 1.80 -17.87
CA PRO A 50 -12.75 2.57 -16.67
C PRO A 50 -12.06 1.75 -15.57
N TYR A 51 -11.40 2.45 -14.65
CA TYR A 51 -10.84 1.84 -13.45
C TYR A 51 -11.96 1.39 -12.51
N SER A 52 -11.78 0.22 -11.93
CA SER A 52 -12.67 -0.33 -10.90
C SER A 52 -11.87 -0.79 -9.68
N GLU A 53 -12.55 -0.96 -8.55
CA GLU A 53 -11.92 -1.51 -7.34
C GLU A 53 -11.37 -2.92 -7.57
N GLN A 54 -12.01 -3.70 -8.44
CA GLN A 54 -11.53 -5.04 -8.79
C GLN A 54 -10.15 -5.01 -9.47
N ASP A 55 -9.86 -3.96 -10.23
CA ASP A 55 -8.55 -3.78 -10.85
C ASP A 55 -7.42 -3.69 -9.81
N TYR A 56 -7.70 -3.13 -8.64
CA TYR A 56 -6.72 -3.12 -7.56
C TYR A 56 -6.32 -4.54 -7.17
N PHE A 57 -7.28 -5.40 -6.92
CA PHE A 57 -7.03 -6.79 -6.50
C PHE A 57 -6.42 -7.63 -7.62
N ASP A 58 -6.84 -7.42 -8.86
CA ASP A 58 -6.38 -8.22 -10.00
C ASP A 58 -4.97 -7.83 -10.47
N HIS A 59 -4.60 -6.56 -10.37
CA HIS A 59 -3.42 -6.03 -11.04
C HIS A 59 -2.39 -5.35 -10.12
N ILE A 60 -2.78 -4.87 -8.95
CA ILE A 60 -1.94 -4.00 -8.13
C ILE A 60 -1.58 -4.64 -6.80
N ASP A 61 -2.56 -5.18 -6.09
CA ASP A 61 -2.37 -5.74 -4.75
C ASP A 61 -1.24 -6.76 -4.71
N GLY A 62 -0.37 -6.64 -3.72
CA GLY A 62 0.76 -7.53 -3.51
C GLY A 62 1.94 -7.36 -4.49
N LYS A 63 1.89 -6.36 -5.38
CA LYS A 63 2.97 -6.10 -6.35
C LYS A 63 3.77 -4.85 -5.99
N PRO A 64 5.06 -4.82 -6.36
CA PRO A 64 5.82 -3.58 -6.38
C PRO A 64 5.11 -2.52 -7.22
N ARG A 65 5.24 -1.25 -6.82
CA ARG A 65 4.47 -0.13 -7.39
C ARG A 65 4.49 -0.08 -8.93
N TYR A 66 5.66 -0.16 -9.54
CA TYR A 66 5.78 -0.08 -11.00
C TYR A 66 5.28 -1.33 -11.71
N ASP A 67 5.36 -2.50 -11.06
CA ASP A 67 4.79 -3.73 -11.59
C ASP A 67 3.27 -3.69 -11.62
N GLY A 68 2.65 -3.10 -10.60
CA GLY A 68 1.22 -2.83 -10.56
C GLY A 68 0.78 -1.92 -11.68
N VAL A 69 1.51 -0.83 -11.95
CA VAL A 69 1.25 0.06 -13.08
C VAL A 69 1.31 -0.72 -14.39
N ARG A 70 2.39 -1.48 -14.63
CA ARG A 70 2.53 -2.28 -15.86
C ARG A 70 1.39 -3.27 -16.05
N SER A 71 1.02 -3.98 -14.99
CA SER A 71 -0.05 -4.97 -15.04
C SER A 71 -1.40 -4.33 -15.43
N LEU A 72 -1.74 -3.19 -14.83
CA LEU A 72 -2.97 -2.49 -15.16
C LEU A 72 -2.97 -1.97 -16.59
N LEU A 73 -1.89 -1.33 -17.03
CA LEU A 73 -1.77 -0.83 -18.39
C LEU A 73 -1.89 -1.96 -19.42
N ALA A 74 -1.25 -3.10 -19.18
CA ALA A 74 -1.35 -4.27 -20.04
C ALA A 74 -2.80 -4.77 -20.15
N SER A 75 -3.57 -4.74 -19.07
CA SER A 75 -4.99 -5.14 -19.08
C SER A 75 -5.86 -4.24 -19.98
N ARG A 76 -5.39 -3.05 -20.30
CA ARG A 76 -6.07 -2.07 -21.16
C ARG A 76 -5.42 -1.94 -22.55
N GLY A 77 -4.41 -2.76 -22.86
CA GLY A 77 -3.67 -2.67 -24.11
C GLY A 77 -2.87 -1.37 -24.27
N ILE A 78 -2.51 -0.73 -23.16
CA ILE A 78 -1.70 0.50 -23.15
C ILE A 78 -0.25 0.13 -22.98
N ASP A 79 0.60 0.58 -23.89
CA ASP A 79 2.04 0.41 -23.85
C ASP A 79 2.71 1.76 -23.59
N LEU A 80 3.40 1.89 -22.48
CA LEU A 80 4.20 3.06 -22.12
C LEU A 80 5.65 2.61 -21.84
N PRO A 81 6.63 3.48 -22.14
CA PRO A 81 8.00 3.20 -21.76
C PRO A 81 8.12 3.09 -20.24
N GLN A 82 9.06 2.25 -19.80
CA GLN A 82 9.31 2.07 -18.36
C GLN A 82 9.67 3.39 -17.68
N GLY A 83 10.55 4.17 -18.31
CA GLY A 83 11.07 5.39 -17.73
C GLY A 83 12.08 5.13 -16.60
N SER A 84 12.30 6.16 -15.80
CA SER A 84 13.21 6.16 -14.65
C SER A 84 12.43 6.46 -13.36
N PRO A 85 12.86 5.90 -12.20
CA PRO A 85 12.30 6.28 -10.90
C PRO A 85 12.34 7.79 -10.59
N ASP A 86 13.18 8.53 -11.28
CA ASP A 86 13.30 9.98 -11.14
C ASP A 86 12.38 10.78 -12.07
N ASP A 87 11.57 10.10 -12.89
CA ASP A 87 10.66 10.76 -13.83
C ASP A 87 9.64 11.64 -13.09
N ALA A 88 9.42 12.83 -13.64
CA ALA A 88 8.39 13.74 -13.14
C ALA A 88 7.01 13.09 -13.22
N PRO A 89 6.14 13.26 -12.18
CA PRO A 89 4.81 12.63 -12.15
C PRO A 89 3.90 12.97 -13.32
N GLY A 90 4.17 14.06 -14.03
CA GLY A 90 3.42 14.48 -15.22
C GLY A 90 3.82 13.79 -16.52
N SER A 91 4.91 13.03 -16.54
CA SER A 91 5.41 12.34 -17.72
C SER A 91 4.59 11.07 -18.03
N ASP A 92 4.62 10.61 -19.29
CA ASP A 92 3.92 9.40 -19.73
C ASP A 92 4.88 8.20 -19.73
N THR A 93 5.27 7.76 -18.55
CA THR A 93 6.05 6.53 -18.32
C THR A 93 5.45 5.73 -17.18
N VAL A 94 5.77 4.45 -17.11
CA VAL A 94 5.36 3.58 -16.00
C VAL A 94 5.84 4.14 -14.66
N CYS A 95 7.09 4.57 -14.60
CA CYS A 95 7.66 5.15 -13.37
C CYS A 95 6.99 6.47 -13.00
N ALA A 96 6.71 7.34 -13.97
CA ALA A 96 6.01 8.60 -13.71
C ALA A 96 4.60 8.38 -13.15
N LEU A 97 3.85 7.42 -13.67
CA LEU A 97 2.53 7.06 -13.13
C LEU A 97 2.63 6.54 -11.70
N GLY A 98 3.59 5.67 -11.41
CA GLY A 98 3.83 5.21 -10.05
C GLY A 98 4.22 6.34 -9.09
N ASN A 99 5.01 7.30 -9.57
CA ASN A 99 5.39 8.50 -8.80
C ASN A 99 4.18 9.42 -8.56
N ARG A 100 3.30 9.55 -9.56
CA ARG A 100 2.03 10.30 -9.42
C ARG A 100 1.14 9.67 -8.35
N LYS A 101 0.98 8.34 -8.35
CA LYS A 101 0.26 7.63 -7.28
C LYS A 101 0.85 7.93 -5.92
N ASN A 102 2.17 7.97 -5.80
CA ASN A 102 2.81 8.25 -4.52
C ASN A 102 2.56 9.70 -4.06
N ALA A 103 2.51 10.65 -4.96
CA ALA A 103 2.12 12.03 -4.66
C ALA A 103 0.66 12.11 -4.17
N GLU A 104 -0.26 11.38 -4.79
CA GLU A 104 -1.66 11.28 -4.35
C GLU A 104 -1.77 10.66 -2.95
N PHE A 105 -1.02 9.61 -2.69
CA PHE A 105 -0.96 8.98 -1.37
C PHE A 105 -0.46 9.96 -0.29
N THR A 106 0.60 10.68 -0.57
CA THR A 106 1.14 11.68 0.36
C THR A 106 0.15 12.82 0.60
N ALA A 107 -0.55 13.28 -0.44
CA ALA A 107 -1.57 14.31 -0.33
C ALA A 107 -2.74 13.85 0.55
N GLU A 108 -3.21 12.61 0.37
CA GLU A 108 -4.25 12.01 1.23
C GLU A 108 -3.84 12.00 2.71
N LEU A 109 -2.61 11.53 2.99
CA LEU A 109 -2.12 11.50 4.36
C LEU A 109 -1.98 12.88 4.97
N THR A 110 -1.53 13.86 4.19
CA THR A 110 -1.37 15.25 4.65
C THR A 110 -2.71 15.90 4.95
N GLU A 111 -3.72 15.65 4.10
CA GLU A 111 -5.05 16.26 4.22
C GLU A 111 -5.89 15.63 5.34
N HIS A 112 -5.87 14.29 5.45
CA HIS A 112 -6.76 13.55 6.35
C HIS A 112 -6.05 12.98 7.57
N GLY A 113 -4.72 12.89 7.54
CA GLY A 113 -3.94 12.21 8.55
C GLY A 113 -4.20 10.69 8.56
N VAL A 114 -3.55 10.00 9.49
CA VAL A 114 -3.81 8.60 9.76
C VAL A 114 -3.56 8.33 11.25
N GLU A 115 -4.46 7.59 11.88
CA GLU A 115 -4.29 7.13 13.25
C GLU A 115 -4.08 5.62 13.25
N PRO A 116 -3.13 5.11 14.06
CA PRO A 116 -2.93 3.68 14.18
C PRO A 116 -4.16 3.01 14.80
N TYR A 117 -4.37 1.73 14.47
CA TYR A 117 -5.40 0.95 15.14
C TYR A 117 -5.11 0.90 16.64
N PRO A 118 -6.09 1.27 17.51
CA PRO A 118 -5.86 1.34 18.95
C PRO A 118 -5.36 0.03 19.59
N GLY A 119 -5.89 -1.11 19.11
CA GLY A 119 -5.47 -2.44 19.57
C GLY A 119 -4.04 -2.78 19.16
N SER A 120 -3.68 -2.47 17.92
CA SER A 120 -2.33 -2.67 17.38
C SER A 120 -1.32 -1.80 18.11
N LEU A 121 -1.67 -0.54 18.38
CA LEU A 121 -0.82 0.38 19.14
C LEU A 121 -0.59 -0.11 20.57
N ARG A 122 -1.63 -0.57 21.26
CA ARG A 122 -1.50 -1.14 22.62
C ARG A 122 -0.58 -2.35 22.63
N PHE A 123 -0.72 -3.24 21.65
CA PHE A 123 0.13 -4.41 21.52
C PHE A 123 1.60 -4.03 21.26
N LEU A 124 1.83 -3.10 20.34
CA LEU A 124 3.17 -2.61 20.01
C LEU A 124 3.85 -1.96 21.25
N VAL A 125 3.15 -1.08 21.94
CA VAL A 125 3.65 -0.42 23.16
C VAL A 125 4.00 -1.45 24.23
N ALA A 126 3.15 -2.45 24.47
CA ALA A 126 3.41 -3.52 25.43
C ALA A 126 4.64 -4.36 25.03
N ALA A 127 4.80 -4.66 23.74
CA ALA A 127 5.96 -5.39 23.23
C ALA A 127 7.26 -4.63 23.46
N ILE A 128 7.28 -3.34 23.15
CA ILE A 128 8.44 -2.46 23.37
C ILE A 128 8.76 -2.36 24.88
N ALA A 129 7.75 -2.17 25.71
CA ALA A 129 7.91 -2.08 27.17
C ALA A 129 8.47 -3.37 27.79
N SER A 130 8.20 -4.53 27.20
CA SER A 130 8.76 -5.82 27.61
C SER A 130 10.21 -6.05 27.20
N GLY A 131 10.81 -5.12 26.45
CA GLY A 131 12.16 -5.25 25.89
C GLY A 131 12.23 -6.10 24.61
N MET A 132 11.07 -6.44 24.01
CA MET A 132 11.02 -7.20 22.77
C MET A 132 11.51 -6.35 21.59
N PRO A 133 12.51 -6.81 20.81
CA PRO A 133 12.89 -6.14 19.59
C PRO A 133 11.72 -6.14 18.58
N VAL A 134 11.42 -4.98 18.01
CA VAL A 134 10.34 -4.81 17.04
C VAL A 134 10.84 -4.12 15.78
N ALA A 135 10.27 -4.49 14.64
CA ALA A 135 10.47 -3.83 13.36
C ALA A 135 9.16 -3.83 12.56
N TYR A 136 9.09 -3.02 11.53
CA TYR A 136 7.94 -3.04 10.62
C TYR A 136 8.41 -3.10 9.16
N THR A 137 7.54 -3.60 8.30
CA THR A 137 7.72 -3.65 6.84
C THR A 137 6.63 -2.83 6.15
N GLN A 138 6.93 -2.40 4.94
CA GLN A 138 5.99 -1.77 4.00
C GLN A 138 5.91 -2.61 2.73
#